data_a8d5884db27d94521881e39c96a4d6c3
#
_entry.id   a8d5884db27d94521881e39c96a4d6c3
#
_cell.length_a   1.000
_cell.length_b   1.000
_cell.length_c   1.000
_cell.angle_alpha   90.00
_cell.angle_beta   90.00
_cell.angle_gamma   90.00
#
_symmetry.space_group_name_H-M   'P 1'
#
loop_
_entity.id
_entity.type
_entity.pdbx_description
1 polymer ?
#
loop_
_entity_poly.entity_id
_entity_poly.type
_entity_poly.pdbx_seq_one_letter_code
_entity_poly.pdbx_strand_id
1 'polypeptide(L)'
;MAILEYGERTPLEAASHARHHRKSLAETRRLTGTRGNIATAARKLFERDGVRTTTVTAIAREANVTRELVYYHFGNKNGVIEAVIDDYVEDLVESVIAWNEERIFGDTRGSLRKCVRIFRYALYDAEGTPRPMIRVLEELGVRDAFDVRATRETAEFLYDHVATEYAAYHQIEIELVYEMFCVAIFGLVGLVKVKPDISDEDLMKVVEQTLRLDMIPLS
;
A
#
# COMPACT_ATOMS: atom_id res chain seq x y z
N MET A 1 6.14 -25.62 -15.02
CA MET A 1 5.35 -24.91 -16.06
C MET A 1 3.88 -25.04 -15.66
N ALA A 2 3.41 -24.14 -14.83
CA ALA A 2 1.99 -24.07 -14.47
C ALA A 2 1.33 -23.04 -15.40
N ILE A 3 0.69 -23.56 -16.45
CA ILE A 3 -0.19 -22.78 -17.31
C ILE A 3 -1.47 -22.59 -16.50
N LEU A 4 -1.75 -21.36 -16.09
CA LEU A 4 -3.07 -21.00 -15.58
C LEU A 4 -4.06 -21.09 -16.73
N GLU A 5 -4.85 -22.18 -16.77
CA GLU A 5 -6.00 -22.29 -17.67
C GLU A 5 -7.06 -21.27 -17.25
N TYR A 6 -7.12 -20.16 -17.96
CA TYR A 6 -8.22 -19.21 -17.87
C TYR A 6 -9.31 -19.59 -18.87
N GLY A 7 -10.51 -19.87 -18.34
CA GLY A 7 -11.71 -20.03 -19.14
C GLY A 7 -12.04 -18.74 -19.92
N GLU A 8 -12.64 -18.91 -21.09
CA GLU A 8 -12.97 -17.94 -22.15
C GLU A 8 -13.75 -16.70 -21.66
N ARG A 9 -13.07 -15.74 -21.03
CA ARG A 9 -13.62 -14.39 -20.79
C ARG A 9 -12.87 -13.40 -21.68
N THR A 10 -13.61 -12.51 -22.33
CA THR A 10 -12.98 -11.44 -23.10
C THR A 10 -12.17 -10.53 -22.18
N PRO A 11 -11.07 -9.93 -22.67
CA PRO A 11 -10.23 -9.02 -21.90
C PRO A 11 -11.01 -7.87 -21.24
N LEU A 12 -12.07 -7.41 -21.89
CA LEU A 12 -12.95 -6.34 -21.40
C LEU A 12 -13.81 -6.79 -20.21
N GLU A 13 -14.28 -8.05 -20.20
CA GLU A 13 -15.07 -8.63 -19.11
C GLU A 13 -14.20 -8.95 -17.90
N ALA A 14 -12.96 -9.41 -18.12
CA ALA A 14 -11.98 -9.62 -17.06
C ALA A 14 -11.61 -8.28 -16.37
N ALA A 15 -11.37 -7.23 -17.14
CA ALA A 15 -11.07 -5.88 -16.64
C ALA A 15 -12.28 -5.24 -15.92
N SER A 16 -13.52 -5.52 -16.38
CA SER A 16 -14.74 -5.03 -15.73
C SER A 16 -15.00 -5.75 -14.41
N HIS A 17 -14.79 -7.07 -14.36
CA HIS A 17 -14.97 -7.88 -13.15
C HIS A 17 -13.91 -7.54 -12.08
N ALA A 18 -12.66 -7.36 -12.51
CA ALA A 18 -11.57 -6.90 -11.63
C ALA A 18 -11.85 -5.51 -11.06
N ARG A 19 -12.40 -4.58 -11.83
CA ARG A 19 -12.82 -3.24 -11.34
C ARG A 19 -13.92 -3.29 -10.30
N HIS A 20 -14.92 -4.17 -10.45
CA HIS A 20 -16.03 -4.32 -9.49
C HIS A 20 -15.55 -4.95 -8.17
N HIS A 21 -14.68 -5.95 -8.24
CA HIS A 21 -14.12 -6.61 -7.06
C HIS A 21 -13.17 -5.70 -6.26
N ARG A 22 -12.44 -4.81 -6.94
CA ARG A 22 -11.52 -3.82 -6.34
C ARG A 22 -12.25 -2.79 -5.48
N LYS A 23 -13.36 -2.25 -5.97
CA LYS A 23 -14.19 -1.27 -5.25
C LYS A 23 -14.78 -1.87 -3.97
N SER A 24 -15.16 -3.15 -4.01
CA SER A 24 -15.70 -3.90 -2.88
C SER A 24 -14.67 -4.17 -1.78
N LEU A 25 -13.41 -4.41 -2.10
CA LEU A 25 -12.36 -4.69 -1.11
C LEU A 25 -11.90 -3.43 -0.36
N ALA A 26 -11.73 -2.31 -1.06
CA ALA A 26 -11.36 -1.02 -0.45
C ALA A 26 -12.49 -0.48 0.45
N GLU A 27 -13.75 -0.57 -0.01
CA GLU A 27 -14.91 -0.13 0.77
C GLU A 27 -15.16 -0.95 2.04
N THR A 28 -14.68 -2.21 2.10
CA THR A 28 -14.97 -3.15 3.22
C THR A 28 -13.99 -3.00 4.38
N ARG A 29 -12.80 -2.44 4.17
CA ARG A 29 -11.75 -2.36 5.18
C ARG A 29 -11.74 -1.04 5.95
N ARG A 30 -12.06 0.09 5.33
CA ARG A 30 -12.04 1.39 6.03
C ARG A 30 -13.06 1.46 7.16
N LEU A 31 -12.56 1.86 8.31
CA LEU A 31 -13.41 2.17 9.45
C LEU A 31 -14.26 3.39 9.10
N THR A 32 -15.60 3.22 9.15
CA THR A 32 -16.56 4.29 8.86
C THR A 32 -17.34 4.70 10.11
N GLY A 33 -18.08 5.79 10.02
CA GLY A 33 -18.90 6.29 11.11
C GLY A 33 -18.08 6.69 12.34
N THR A 34 -18.64 6.47 13.52
CA THR A 34 -18.01 6.87 14.80
C THR A 34 -16.66 6.19 15.01
N ARG A 35 -16.53 4.92 14.65
CA ARG A 35 -15.26 4.18 14.78
C ARG A 35 -14.18 4.77 13.89
N GLY A 36 -14.51 5.12 12.64
CA GLY A 36 -13.58 5.80 11.72
C GLY A 36 -13.16 7.17 12.22
N ASN A 37 -14.12 7.97 12.73
CA ASN A 37 -13.83 9.29 13.28
C ASN A 37 -12.85 9.22 14.46
N ILE A 38 -13.00 8.23 15.35
CA ILE A 38 -12.09 8.02 16.48
C ILE A 38 -10.69 7.63 15.99
N ALA A 39 -10.58 6.71 15.02
CA ALA A 39 -9.30 6.31 14.45
C ALA A 39 -8.58 7.48 13.76
N THR A 40 -9.29 8.27 12.96
CA THR A 40 -8.76 9.48 12.31
C THR A 40 -8.29 10.53 13.32
N ALA A 41 -9.05 10.77 14.39
CA ALA A 41 -8.66 11.68 15.46
C ALA A 41 -7.40 11.18 16.20
N ALA A 42 -7.33 9.88 16.47
CA ALA A 42 -6.18 9.27 17.12
C ALA A 42 -4.92 9.37 16.23
N ARG A 43 -5.05 9.04 14.94
CA ARG A 43 -3.96 9.18 13.95
C ARG A 43 -3.40 10.60 13.95
N LYS A 44 -4.25 11.61 13.82
CA LYS A 44 -3.86 13.02 13.86
C LYS A 44 -3.07 13.39 15.12
N LEU A 45 -3.53 12.91 16.28
CA LEU A 45 -2.87 13.18 17.56
C LEU A 45 -1.54 12.40 17.67
N PHE A 46 -1.48 11.15 17.24
CA PHE A 46 -0.26 10.35 17.23
C PHE A 46 0.82 10.98 16.34
N GLU A 47 0.43 11.42 15.16
CA GLU A 47 1.34 12.06 14.21
C GLU A 47 1.83 13.44 14.68
N ARG A 48 0.99 14.20 15.40
CA ARG A 48 1.33 15.53 15.92
C ARG A 48 2.10 15.47 17.21
N ASP A 49 1.59 14.74 18.19
CA ASP A 49 2.02 14.80 19.60
C ASP A 49 2.84 13.57 20.03
N GLY A 50 2.80 12.48 19.25
CA GLY A 50 3.35 11.17 19.60
C GLY A 50 2.35 10.27 20.33
N VAL A 51 2.61 8.97 20.25
CA VAL A 51 1.70 7.97 20.82
C VAL A 51 1.71 7.99 22.34
N ARG A 52 2.89 8.12 22.94
CA ARG A 52 3.04 8.05 24.42
C ARG A 52 2.30 9.18 25.12
N THR A 53 2.34 10.38 24.59
CA THR A 53 1.72 11.58 25.15
C THR A 53 0.21 11.65 24.92
N THR A 54 -0.28 11.00 23.85
CA THR A 54 -1.70 11.00 23.50
C THR A 54 -2.51 10.11 24.45
N THR A 55 -3.54 10.69 25.09
CA THR A 55 -4.46 9.98 25.99
C THR A 55 -5.79 9.66 25.31
N VAL A 56 -6.51 8.63 25.81
CA VAL A 56 -7.87 8.32 25.33
C VAL A 56 -8.82 9.53 25.52
N THR A 57 -8.62 10.32 26.56
CA THR A 57 -9.40 11.56 26.78
C THR A 57 -9.13 12.60 25.68
N ALA A 58 -7.87 12.74 25.26
CA ALA A 58 -7.53 13.64 24.16
C ALA A 58 -8.13 13.16 22.82
N ILE A 59 -8.09 11.84 22.56
CA ILE A 59 -8.70 11.23 21.37
C ILE A 59 -10.22 11.46 21.37
N ALA A 60 -10.89 11.19 22.48
CA ALA A 60 -12.33 11.39 22.61
C ALA A 60 -12.73 12.84 22.33
N ARG A 61 -11.97 13.80 22.89
CA ARG A 61 -12.19 15.24 22.65
C ARG A 61 -11.97 15.61 21.18
N GLU A 62 -10.91 15.14 20.55
CA GLU A 62 -10.60 15.43 19.14
C GLU A 62 -11.66 14.82 18.21
N ALA A 63 -12.16 13.63 18.53
CA ALA A 63 -13.22 12.95 17.78
C ALA A 63 -14.63 13.47 18.09
N ASN A 64 -14.78 14.41 19.06
CA ASN A 64 -16.06 14.89 19.56
C ASN A 64 -17.01 13.78 20.04
N VAL A 65 -16.46 12.84 20.82
CA VAL A 65 -17.20 11.71 21.42
C VAL A 65 -16.87 11.59 22.91
N THR A 66 -17.59 10.73 23.63
CA THR A 66 -17.25 10.42 25.05
C THR A 66 -16.13 9.39 25.14
N ARG A 67 -15.43 9.34 26.28
CA ARG A 67 -14.39 8.31 26.54
C ARG A 67 -14.95 6.90 26.51
N GLU A 68 -16.18 6.73 27.05
CA GLU A 68 -16.90 5.47 27.10
C GLU A 68 -17.14 4.93 25.68
N LEU A 69 -17.41 5.82 24.72
CA LEU A 69 -17.61 5.45 23.33
C LEU A 69 -16.29 5.00 22.66
N VAL A 70 -15.17 5.60 23.02
CA VAL A 70 -13.85 5.12 22.57
C VAL A 70 -13.58 3.71 23.13
N TYR A 71 -13.83 3.48 24.43
CA TYR A 71 -13.67 2.16 25.03
C TYR A 71 -14.65 1.13 24.46
N TYR A 72 -15.87 1.52 24.17
CA TYR A 72 -16.86 0.66 23.54
C TYR A 72 -16.40 0.13 22.16
N HIS A 73 -15.80 1.00 21.33
CA HIS A 73 -15.36 0.63 19.99
C HIS A 73 -14.00 -0.08 19.92
N PHE A 74 -13.10 0.20 20.86
CA PHE A 74 -11.69 -0.22 20.77
C PHE A 74 -11.19 -0.97 22.03
N GLY A 75 -11.97 -1.05 23.07
CA GLY A 75 -11.61 -1.69 24.33
C GLY A 75 -10.60 -0.90 25.16
N ASN A 76 -9.50 -0.49 24.55
CA ASN A 76 -8.42 0.26 25.21
C ASN A 76 -7.61 1.06 24.17
N LYS A 77 -6.55 1.77 24.65
CA LYS A 77 -5.69 2.55 23.76
C LYS A 77 -4.94 1.69 22.73
N ASN A 78 -4.59 0.44 23.07
CA ASN A 78 -3.89 -0.44 22.12
C ASN A 78 -4.80 -0.81 20.95
N GLY A 79 -6.11 -1.06 21.18
CA GLY A 79 -7.06 -1.28 20.09
C GLY A 79 -7.21 -0.07 19.16
N VAL A 80 -7.06 1.17 19.70
CA VAL A 80 -7.01 2.38 18.86
C VAL A 80 -5.70 2.44 18.06
N ILE A 81 -4.57 2.07 18.67
CA ILE A 81 -3.26 2.01 17.99
C ILE A 81 -3.30 1.01 16.84
N GLU A 82 -3.83 -0.20 17.07
CA GLU A 82 -4.00 -1.22 16.03
C GLU A 82 -4.83 -0.69 14.85
N ALA A 83 -5.94 -0.02 15.14
CA ALA A 83 -6.78 0.58 14.10
C ALA A 83 -6.06 1.67 13.29
N VAL A 84 -5.18 2.45 13.90
CA VAL A 84 -4.36 3.45 13.18
C VAL A 84 -3.28 2.77 12.32
N ILE A 85 -2.69 1.67 12.80
CA ILE A 85 -1.73 0.89 11.99
C ILE A 85 -2.44 0.26 10.79
N ASP A 86 -3.66 -0.28 10.99
CA ASP A 86 -4.50 -0.79 9.92
C ASP A 86 -4.77 0.28 8.86
N ASP A 87 -5.15 1.49 9.28
CA ASP A 87 -5.42 2.64 8.40
C ASP A 87 -4.18 3.04 7.57
N TYR A 88 -2.96 2.95 8.15
CA TYR A 88 -1.72 3.19 7.40
C TYR A 88 -1.46 2.13 6.31
N VAL A 89 -1.74 0.87 6.59
CA VAL A 89 -1.62 -0.20 5.58
C VAL A 89 -2.64 0.00 4.47
N GLU A 90 -3.88 0.34 4.84
CA GLU A 90 -4.95 0.60 3.87
C GLU A 90 -4.63 1.80 2.97
N ASP A 91 -4.11 2.91 3.49
CA ASP A 91 -3.71 4.06 2.69
C ASP A 91 -2.68 3.68 1.60
N LEU A 92 -1.73 2.82 1.94
CA LEU A 92 -0.73 2.36 0.98
C LEU A 92 -1.35 1.46 -0.10
N VAL A 93 -2.15 0.48 0.31
CA VAL A 93 -2.83 -0.44 -0.62
C VAL A 93 -3.81 0.32 -1.52
N GLU A 94 -4.60 1.25 -0.97
CA GLU A 94 -5.50 2.10 -1.76
C GLU A 94 -4.75 2.96 -2.78
N SER A 95 -3.57 3.47 -2.41
CA SER A 95 -2.74 4.23 -3.36
C SER A 95 -2.29 3.37 -4.55
N VAL A 96 -2.00 2.09 -4.32
CA VAL A 96 -1.66 1.13 -5.39
C VAL A 96 -2.89 0.73 -6.21
N ILE A 97 -4.05 0.57 -5.56
CA ILE A 97 -5.34 0.33 -6.24
C ILE A 97 -5.66 1.50 -7.18
N ALA A 98 -5.62 2.72 -6.67
CA ALA A 98 -5.88 3.94 -7.47
C ALA A 98 -4.92 4.06 -8.65
N TRP A 99 -3.62 3.80 -8.43
CA TRP A 99 -2.64 3.73 -9.51
C TRP A 99 -3.02 2.71 -10.58
N ASN A 100 -3.44 1.52 -10.18
CA ASN A 100 -3.80 0.45 -11.12
C ASN A 100 -5.05 0.82 -11.94
N GLU A 101 -6.00 1.56 -11.34
CA GLU A 101 -7.19 2.07 -12.05
C GLU A 101 -6.86 3.16 -13.08
N GLU A 102 -5.82 3.97 -12.81
CA GLU A 102 -5.34 5.05 -13.68
C GLU A 102 -4.32 4.60 -14.71
N ARG A 103 -3.87 3.34 -14.69
CA ARG A 103 -2.89 2.82 -15.64
C ARG A 103 -3.40 2.93 -17.07
N ILE A 104 -2.52 3.41 -17.96
CA ILE A 104 -2.75 3.39 -19.40
C ILE A 104 -2.19 2.08 -19.93
N PHE A 105 -3.05 1.28 -20.54
CA PHE A 105 -2.63 0.03 -21.17
C PHE A 105 -1.62 0.31 -22.30
N GLY A 106 -0.49 -0.43 -22.30
CA GLY A 106 0.60 -0.21 -23.23
C GLY A 106 1.67 0.81 -22.78
N ASP A 107 1.37 1.69 -21.81
CA ASP A 107 2.37 2.58 -21.19
C ASP A 107 2.99 1.94 -19.93
N THR A 108 3.77 0.88 -20.13
CA THR A 108 4.44 0.16 -19.03
C THR A 108 5.39 1.07 -18.27
N ARG A 109 6.17 1.89 -18.98
CA ARG A 109 7.20 2.74 -18.36
C ARG A 109 6.61 3.91 -17.57
N GLY A 110 5.58 4.58 -18.11
CA GLY A 110 4.87 5.63 -17.39
C GLY A 110 4.12 5.11 -16.18
N SER A 111 3.51 3.93 -16.30
CA SER A 111 2.85 3.22 -15.21
C SER A 111 3.84 2.83 -14.11
N LEU A 112 5.01 2.27 -14.46
CA LEU A 112 6.05 1.92 -13.50
C LEU A 112 6.60 3.15 -12.76
N ARG A 113 6.82 4.27 -13.48
CA ARG A 113 7.27 5.53 -12.86
C ARG A 113 6.29 6.01 -11.79
N LYS A 114 5.00 5.98 -12.08
CA LYS A 114 3.97 6.34 -11.10
C LYS A 114 3.97 5.39 -9.90
N CYS A 115 4.10 4.08 -10.13
CA CYS A 115 4.15 3.06 -9.09
C CYS A 115 5.33 3.26 -8.13
N VAL A 116 6.53 3.42 -8.65
CA VAL A 116 7.75 3.69 -7.87
C VAL A 116 7.60 4.94 -6.99
N ARG A 117 6.98 6.00 -7.53
CA ARG A 117 6.70 7.23 -6.78
C ARG A 117 5.71 7.02 -5.64
N ILE A 118 4.70 6.17 -5.81
CA ILE A 118 3.77 5.83 -4.71
C ILE A 118 4.55 5.25 -3.53
N PHE A 119 5.42 4.26 -3.75
CA PHE A 119 6.22 3.66 -2.69
C PHE A 119 7.17 4.66 -2.03
N ARG A 120 7.81 5.52 -2.82
CA ARG A 120 8.66 6.59 -2.28
C ARG A 120 7.86 7.55 -1.41
N TYR A 121 6.80 8.13 -1.94
CA TYR A 121 6.03 9.18 -1.26
C TYR A 121 5.08 8.67 -0.19
N ALA A 122 4.82 7.37 -0.12
CA ALA A 122 4.15 6.77 1.03
C ALA A 122 5.00 6.85 2.31
N LEU A 123 6.33 6.84 2.18
CA LEU A 123 7.26 6.76 3.30
C LEU A 123 8.00 8.07 3.56
N TYR A 124 8.28 8.84 2.52
CA TYR A 124 9.05 10.09 2.58
C TYR A 124 8.33 11.19 1.81
N ASP A 125 8.55 12.44 2.18
CA ASP A 125 8.10 13.60 1.38
C ASP A 125 9.06 13.87 0.21
N ALA A 126 8.79 14.96 -0.54
CA ALA A 126 9.60 15.33 -1.70
C ALA A 126 11.04 15.74 -1.33
N GLU A 127 11.24 16.19 -0.10
CA GLU A 127 12.50 16.59 0.49
C GLU A 127 13.27 15.42 1.12
N GLY A 128 12.70 14.20 1.10
CA GLY A 128 13.29 12.99 1.69
C GLY A 128 13.10 12.91 3.22
N THR A 129 12.22 13.73 3.80
CA THR A 129 11.88 13.66 5.22
C THR A 129 10.89 12.51 5.46
N PRO A 130 11.13 11.66 6.46
CA PRO A 130 10.17 10.60 6.81
C PRO A 130 8.78 11.14 7.13
N ARG A 131 7.76 10.53 6.54
CA ARG A 131 6.36 10.86 6.84
C ARG A 131 6.05 10.69 8.34
N PRO A 132 5.13 11.46 8.93
CA PRO A 132 4.79 11.37 10.35
C PRO A 132 4.42 9.96 10.81
N MET A 133 3.80 9.17 9.96
CA MET A 133 3.52 7.75 10.17
C MET A 133 4.76 6.94 10.57
N ILE A 134 5.91 7.20 9.92
CA ILE A 134 7.16 6.47 10.19
C ILE A 134 7.58 6.64 11.64
N ARG A 135 7.52 7.87 12.16
CA ARG A 135 7.82 8.17 13.56
C ARG A 135 6.87 7.44 14.53
N VAL A 136 5.58 7.37 14.17
CA VAL A 136 4.57 6.63 14.98
C VAL A 136 4.91 5.15 15.06
N LEU A 137 5.25 4.52 13.93
CA LEU A 137 5.61 3.10 13.84
C LEU A 137 6.93 2.80 14.60
N GLU A 138 7.90 3.70 14.52
CA GLU A 138 9.17 3.59 15.24
C GLU A 138 8.99 3.76 16.76
N GLU A 139 8.19 4.74 17.20
CA GLU A 139 7.85 4.95 18.61
C GLU A 139 7.17 3.72 19.23
N LEU A 140 6.36 3.02 18.45
CA LEU A 140 5.69 1.80 18.84
C LEU A 140 6.58 0.54 18.74
N GLY A 141 7.71 0.60 18.03
CA GLY A 141 8.58 -0.55 17.77
C GLY A 141 7.96 -1.58 16.83
N VAL A 142 7.02 -1.17 15.97
CA VAL A 142 6.27 -2.08 15.06
C VAL A 142 6.59 -1.84 13.58
N ARG A 143 7.64 -1.06 13.29
CA ARG A 143 8.00 -0.71 11.93
C ARG A 143 8.23 -1.92 11.03
N ASP A 144 9.00 -2.91 11.49
CA ASP A 144 9.30 -4.10 10.70
C ASP A 144 8.02 -4.95 10.44
N ALA A 145 7.18 -5.10 11.45
CA ALA A 145 5.90 -5.81 11.29
C ALA A 145 4.96 -5.10 10.30
N PHE A 146 4.95 -3.77 10.32
CA PHE A 146 4.22 -2.96 9.35
C PHE A 146 4.77 -3.16 7.93
N ASP A 147 6.09 -3.07 7.74
CA ASP A 147 6.74 -3.22 6.43
C ASP A 147 6.44 -4.61 5.84
N VAL A 148 6.48 -5.68 6.67
CA VAL A 148 6.11 -7.04 6.26
C VAL A 148 4.66 -7.12 5.82
N ARG A 149 3.74 -6.58 6.62
CA ARG A 149 2.30 -6.64 6.35
C ARG A 149 1.95 -5.81 5.11
N ALA A 150 2.43 -4.58 5.02
CA ALA A 150 2.20 -3.69 3.89
C ALA A 150 2.73 -4.30 2.58
N THR A 151 3.93 -4.90 2.62
CA THR A 151 4.50 -5.60 1.45
C THR A 151 3.63 -6.77 1.03
N ARG A 152 3.21 -7.62 1.97
CA ARG A 152 2.37 -8.78 1.66
C ARG A 152 1.06 -8.35 0.99
N GLU A 153 0.31 -7.44 1.60
CA GLU A 153 -1.00 -7.01 1.08
C GLU A 153 -0.88 -6.30 -0.27
N THR A 154 0.18 -5.52 -0.47
CA THR A 154 0.45 -4.88 -1.76
C THR A 154 0.89 -5.89 -2.82
N ALA A 155 1.75 -6.86 -2.48
CA ALA A 155 2.19 -7.90 -3.41
C ALA A 155 1.05 -8.82 -3.82
N GLU A 156 0.15 -9.18 -2.89
CA GLU A 156 -1.09 -9.92 -3.18
C GLU A 156 -1.94 -9.16 -4.20
N PHE A 157 -2.18 -7.87 -3.97
CA PHE A 157 -2.92 -7.04 -4.92
C PHE A 157 -2.26 -6.97 -6.31
N LEU A 158 -0.94 -6.74 -6.37
CA LEU A 158 -0.21 -6.67 -7.64
C LEU A 158 -0.24 -8.02 -8.39
N TYR A 159 -0.12 -9.13 -7.65
CA TYR A 159 -0.20 -10.46 -8.24
C TYR A 159 -1.59 -10.72 -8.82
N ASP A 160 -2.65 -10.51 -8.05
CA ASP A 160 -4.02 -10.82 -8.43
C ASP A 160 -4.56 -9.94 -9.56
N HIS A 161 -4.12 -8.68 -9.65
CA HIS A 161 -4.72 -7.70 -10.54
C HIS A 161 -3.77 -7.19 -11.63
N VAL A 162 -2.48 -7.09 -11.36
CA VAL A 162 -1.51 -6.56 -12.33
C VAL A 162 -0.86 -7.70 -13.12
N ALA A 163 -0.33 -8.72 -12.43
CA ALA A 163 0.35 -9.83 -13.11
C ALA A 163 -0.62 -10.67 -13.93
N THR A 164 -1.80 -10.96 -13.41
CA THR A 164 -2.83 -11.73 -14.12
C THR A 164 -3.35 -11.01 -15.37
N GLU A 165 -3.56 -9.68 -15.28
CA GLU A 165 -3.93 -8.87 -16.43
C GLU A 165 -2.80 -8.84 -17.46
N TYR A 166 -1.55 -8.68 -17.00
CA TYR A 166 -0.38 -8.66 -17.87
C TYR A 166 -0.16 -10.00 -18.57
N ALA A 167 -0.33 -11.12 -17.86
CA ALA A 167 -0.22 -12.48 -18.41
C ALA A 167 -1.23 -12.79 -19.51
N ALA A 168 -2.35 -12.07 -19.57
CA ALA A 168 -3.34 -12.25 -20.64
C ALA A 168 -2.83 -11.76 -22.02
N TYR A 169 -1.83 -10.88 -22.03
CA TYR A 169 -1.30 -10.25 -23.24
C TYR A 169 0.18 -10.50 -23.50
N HIS A 170 0.93 -10.90 -22.45
CA HIS A 170 2.38 -11.07 -22.50
C HIS A 170 2.79 -12.37 -21.84
N GLN A 171 3.86 -12.98 -22.35
CA GLN A 171 4.48 -14.11 -21.68
C GLN A 171 5.27 -13.57 -20.47
N ILE A 172 4.94 -14.06 -19.27
CA ILE A 172 5.71 -13.76 -18.07
C ILE A 172 6.86 -14.75 -17.98
N GLU A 173 8.09 -14.25 -18.11
CA GLU A 173 9.31 -15.08 -18.14
C GLU A 173 9.95 -15.27 -16.74
N ILE A 174 9.37 -14.66 -15.70
CA ILE A 174 9.84 -14.84 -14.33
C ILE A 174 9.03 -15.91 -13.61
N GLU A 175 9.73 -16.75 -12.86
CA GLU A 175 9.11 -17.68 -11.92
C GLU A 175 8.87 -16.96 -10.58
N LEU A 176 7.99 -17.49 -9.73
CA LEU A 176 7.72 -16.95 -8.39
C LEU A 176 7.34 -15.46 -8.43
N VAL A 177 6.38 -15.09 -9.29
CA VAL A 177 5.97 -13.70 -9.55
C VAL A 177 5.58 -12.96 -8.26
N TYR A 178 4.85 -13.61 -7.36
CA TYR A 178 4.45 -13.04 -6.08
C TYR A 178 5.68 -12.72 -5.20
N GLU A 179 6.60 -13.65 -5.08
CA GLU A 179 7.84 -13.48 -4.32
C GLU A 179 8.72 -12.38 -4.91
N MET A 180 8.75 -12.28 -6.24
CA MET A 180 9.47 -11.21 -6.92
C MET A 180 8.85 -9.84 -6.65
N PHE A 181 7.52 -9.73 -6.55
CA PHE A 181 6.89 -8.50 -6.07
C PHE A 181 7.27 -8.18 -4.63
N CYS A 182 7.27 -9.16 -3.74
CA CYS A 182 7.74 -8.96 -2.37
C CYS A 182 9.19 -8.43 -2.33
N VAL A 183 10.09 -9.04 -3.10
CA VAL A 183 11.51 -8.61 -3.19
C VAL A 183 11.60 -7.18 -3.74
N ALA A 184 10.86 -6.86 -4.81
CA ALA A 184 10.87 -5.54 -5.41
C ALA A 184 10.37 -4.46 -4.43
N ILE A 185 9.27 -4.71 -3.71
CA ILE A 185 8.70 -3.76 -2.75
C ILE A 185 9.65 -3.55 -1.57
N PHE A 186 10.14 -4.63 -0.94
CA PHE A 186 11.12 -4.53 0.14
C PHE A 186 12.42 -3.85 -0.33
N GLY A 187 12.88 -4.19 -1.54
CA GLY A 187 14.05 -3.58 -2.15
C GLY A 187 13.88 -2.09 -2.36
N LEU A 188 12.74 -1.64 -2.88
CA LEU A 188 12.43 -0.21 -3.06
C LEU A 188 12.42 0.54 -1.72
N VAL A 189 11.70 0.02 -0.72
CA VAL A 189 11.60 0.62 0.62
C VAL A 189 12.99 0.69 1.26
N GLY A 190 13.75 -0.40 1.22
CA GLY A 190 15.11 -0.46 1.75
C GLY A 190 16.08 0.48 1.03
N LEU A 191 16.00 0.53 -0.30
CA LEU A 191 16.88 1.36 -1.12
C LEU A 191 16.65 2.85 -0.89
N VAL A 192 15.40 3.31 -0.80
CA VAL A 192 15.07 4.71 -0.46
C VAL A 192 15.54 5.06 0.94
N LYS A 193 15.48 4.12 1.90
CA LYS A 193 15.99 4.32 3.27
C LYS A 193 17.51 4.47 3.30
N VAL A 194 18.24 3.66 2.53
CA VAL A 194 19.73 3.66 2.50
C VAL A 194 20.27 4.78 1.63
N LYS A 195 19.55 5.14 0.55
CA LYS A 195 19.94 6.15 -0.44
C LYS A 195 18.77 7.08 -0.73
N PRO A 196 18.45 8.03 0.17
CA PRO A 196 17.28 8.91 0.02
C PRO A 196 17.29 9.78 -1.23
N ASP A 197 18.49 10.09 -1.74
CA ASP A 197 18.75 10.89 -2.96
C ASP A 197 18.68 10.10 -4.27
N ILE A 198 18.40 8.78 -4.22
CA ILE A 198 18.26 7.97 -5.43
C ILE A 198 17.16 8.55 -6.34
N SER A 199 17.45 8.64 -7.65
CA SER A 199 16.45 9.15 -8.60
C SER A 199 15.30 8.17 -8.84
N ASP A 200 14.12 8.68 -9.22
CA ASP A 200 12.99 7.83 -9.63
C ASP A 200 13.36 6.95 -10.83
N GLU A 201 14.20 7.49 -11.74
CA GLU A 201 14.68 6.74 -12.90
C GLU A 201 15.57 5.56 -12.52
N ASP A 202 16.44 5.71 -11.52
CA ASP A 202 17.27 4.61 -11.05
C ASP A 202 16.44 3.58 -10.27
N LEU A 203 15.46 4.02 -9.48
CA LEU A 203 14.51 3.10 -8.84
C LEU A 203 13.72 2.30 -9.89
N MET A 204 13.26 2.96 -10.95
CA MET A 204 12.59 2.28 -12.07
C MET A 204 13.49 1.21 -12.70
N LYS A 205 14.75 1.53 -12.99
CA LYS A 205 15.70 0.57 -13.56
C LYS A 205 15.91 -0.64 -12.65
N VAL A 206 15.98 -0.42 -11.34
CA VAL A 206 16.08 -1.53 -10.38
C VAL A 206 14.87 -2.46 -10.49
N VAL A 207 13.66 -1.89 -10.55
CA VAL A 207 12.43 -2.70 -10.69
C VAL A 207 12.36 -3.37 -12.06
N GLU A 208 12.66 -2.65 -13.15
CA GLU A 208 12.70 -3.18 -14.51
C GLU A 208 13.60 -4.42 -14.59
N GLN A 209 14.82 -4.33 -14.06
CA GLN A 209 15.79 -5.44 -14.04
C GLN A 209 15.34 -6.58 -13.10
N THR A 210 14.80 -6.26 -11.92
CA THR A 210 14.32 -7.26 -10.96
C THR A 210 13.17 -8.10 -11.54
N LEU A 211 12.23 -7.44 -12.24
CA LEU A 211 11.06 -8.06 -12.84
C LEU A 211 11.24 -8.41 -14.33
N ARG A 212 12.46 -8.25 -14.87
CA ARG A 212 12.78 -8.49 -16.30
C ARG A 212 11.87 -7.74 -17.27
N LEU A 213 11.37 -6.58 -16.89
CA LEU A 213 10.50 -5.77 -17.74
C LEU A 213 11.26 -5.08 -18.89
N ASP A 214 12.58 -4.96 -18.76
CA ASP A 214 13.51 -4.44 -19.78
C ASP A 214 13.71 -5.40 -20.97
N MET A 215 13.34 -6.68 -20.81
CA MET A 215 13.42 -7.72 -21.85
C MET A 215 12.21 -7.71 -22.81
N ILE A 216 11.19 -6.88 -22.53
CA ILE A 216 9.98 -6.80 -23.34
C ILE A 216 10.25 -5.88 -24.53
N PRO A 217 10.11 -6.34 -25.80
CA PRO A 217 10.25 -5.47 -26.95
C PRO A 217 9.22 -4.34 -26.87
N LEU A 218 9.70 -3.10 -26.97
CA LEU A 218 8.85 -1.93 -27.14
C LEU A 218 8.13 -2.10 -28.49
N SER A 219 6.84 -2.45 -28.44
CA SER A 219 5.96 -2.53 -29.61
C SER A 219 5.55 -1.16 -30.08
#